data_7acf012e7ae647e1fb340b9dd46753e9
#
_entry.id   7acf012e7ae647e1fb340b9dd46753e9
#
_cell.length_a   1.000
_cell.length_b   1.000
_cell.length_c   1.000
_cell.angle_alpha   90.00
_cell.angle_beta   90.00
_cell.angle_gamma   90.00
#
_symmetry.space_group_name_H-M   'P 1'
#
loop_
_entity.id
_entity.type
_entity.pdbx_description
1 polymer ?
#
loop_
_entity_poly.entity_id
_entity_poly.type
_entity_poly.pdbx_seq_one_letter_code
_entity_poly.pdbx_strand_id
1 'polypeptide(L)'
;MRRFSFIFCLLLLLGLSSCEDFLKQTSQNLVTPTTVSEYKDLLQGEGYFQEFSTHARFINFMTDDMEYINYPGSSPSTSSYINMYQNVYCWSQEIENDNFKDEWYGYLYSQVLAGNICLEYLDEVLGSDAEKKVLRGQASFQRAYAYFLLANTYGEPYDATKLGEKCIPLTLTATPVTERYERATLGEIWAQIKSDIAVAVECLRDYSAASNFEINYDAALLLAQRVALYMNDYQLATTYGDMLLERKCDLWNISELGPMLTCSKQSNDGPSVTGQTEGF
;
A
#
# COMPACT_ATOMS: atom_id res chain seq x y z
N MET A 1 38.26 -50.29 37.15
CA MET A 1 38.34 -49.58 35.84
C MET A 1 37.01 -49.56 35.08
N ARG A 2 36.23 -50.61 34.96
CA ARG A 2 34.95 -50.64 34.21
C ARG A 2 33.86 -49.67 34.75
N ARG A 3 33.78 -49.44 36.05
CA ARG A 3 32.79 -48.52 36.65
C ARG A 3 33.10 -47.03 36.41
N PHE A 4 34.37 -46.66 36.33
CA PHE A 4 34.78 -45.29 35.99
C PHE A 4 34.51 -44.95 34.52
N SER A 5 34.65 -45.92 33.61
CA SER A 5 34.36 -45.73 32.20
C SER A 5 32.85 -45.50 31.94
N PHE A 6 31.99 -46.16 32.73
CA PHE A 6 30.53 -46.00 32.61
C PHE A 6 30.05 -44.62 33.08
N ILE A 7 30.64 -44.09 34.16
CA ILE A 7 30.34 -42.75 34.70
C ILE A 7 30.83 -41.66 33.71
N PHE A 8 31.98 -41.89 33.08
CA PHE A 8 32.51 -40.96 32.07
C PHE A 8 31.67 -40.93 30.79
N CYS A 9 31.17 -42.07 30.31
CA CYS A 9 30.23 -42.14 29.17
C CYS A 9 28.88 -41.51 29.54
N LEU A 10 28.36 -41.63 30.75
CA LEU A 10 27.10 -41.06 31.18
C LEU A 10 27.21 -39.52 31.27
N LEU A 11 28.36 -38.98 31.74
CA LEU A 11 28.64 -37.54 31.75
C LEU A 11 28.81 -36.94 30.34
N LEU A 12 29.35 -37.72 29.39
CA LEU A 12 29.44 -37.29 27.97
C LEU A 12 28.06 -37.24 27.29
N LEU A 13 27.14 -38.13 27.65
CA LEU A 13 25.79 -38.17 27.14
C LEU A 13 24.91 -37.01 27.66
N LEU A 14 25.18 -36.52 28.90
CA LEU A 14 24.50 -35.36 29.48
C LEU A 14 25.00 -34.01 28.90
N GLY A 15 26.19 -33.97 28.30
CA GLY A 15 26.73 -32.79 27.63
C GLY A 15 26.18 -32.56 26.19
N LEU A 16 25.42 -33.51 25.66
CA LEU A 16 24.83 -33.40 24.29
C LEU A 16 23.43 -32.81 24.28
N SER A 17 22.86 -32.43 25.42
CA SER A 17 21.67 -31.56 25.41
C SER A 17 22.10 -30.13 25.02
N SER A 18 22.48 -29.97 23.78
CA SER A 18 22.72 -28.67 23.17
C SER A 18 21.41 -27.89 23.22
N CYS A 19 21.44 -26.73 23.84
CA CYS A 19 20.32 -25.80 23.80
C CYS A 19 19.97 -25.49 22.36
N GLU A 20 18.85 -25.99 21.85
CA GLU A 20 18.34 -25.64 20.51
C GLU A 20 18.14 -24.12 20.36
N ASP A 21 17.88 -23.43 21.45
CA ASP A 21 17.73 -21.96 21.45
C ASP A 21 19.05 -21.20 21.18
N PHE A 22 20.22 -21.82 21.45
CA PHE A 22 21.52 -21.20 21.11
C PHE A 22 21.84 -21.28 19.62
N LEU A 23 21.24 -22.22 18.89
CA LEU A 23 21.42 -22.41 17.45
C LEU A 23 20.37 -21.67 16.60
N LYS A 24 19.35 -21.10 17.22
CA LYS A 24 18.47 -20.16 16.53
C LYS A 24 19.26 -18.87 16.28
N GLN A 25 19.97 -18.83 15.17
CA GLN A 25 20.54 -17.60 14.63
C GLN A 25 19.37 -16.67 14.24
N THR A 26 18.85 -15.91 15.20
CA THR A 26 18.14 -14.68 14.87
C THR A 26 19.19 -13.75 14.28
N SER A 27 19.01 -13.37 13.02
CA SER A 27 19.84 -12.34 12.41
C SER A 27 19.85 -11.13 13.35
N GLN A 28 21.04 -10.69 13.79
CA GLN A 28 21.18 -9.59 14.76
C GLN A 28 20.57 -8.27 14.28
N ASN A 29 20.18 -8.20 13.00
CA ASN A 29 19.54 -7.06 12.36
C ASN A 29 18.02 -7.24 12.17
N LEU A 30 17.44 -8.36 12.62
CA LEU A 30 15.99 -8.55 12.56
C LEU A 30 15.38 -8.13 13.89
N VAL A 31 14.83 -6.92 13.92
CA VAL A 31 13.98 -6.48 15.03
C VAL A 31 12.59 -7.07 14.79
N THR A 32 12.17 -8.02 15.62
CA THR A 32 10.80 -8.51 15.62
C THR A 32 9.95 -7.55 16.46
N PRO A 33 8.97 -6.87 15.89
CA PRO A 33 8.08 -6.00 16.65
C PRO A 33 7.38 -6.79 17.78
N THR A 34 7.23 -6.19 18.95
CA THR A 34 6.59 -6.80 20.12
C THR A 34 5.49 -5.92 20.72
N THR A 35 5.45 -4.64 20.35
CA THR A 35 4.49 -3.66 20.85
C THR A 35 3.64 -3.09 19.71
N VAL A 36 2.43 -2.60 20.04
CA VAL A 36 1.56 -1.90 19.07
C VAL A 36 2.28 -0.73 18.43
N SER A 37 3.11 0.01 19.17
CA SER A 37 3.88 1.14 18.62
C SER A 37 4.86 0.67 17.54
N GLU A 38 5.60 -0.41 17.77
CA GLU A 38 6.55 -0.95 16.78
C GLU A 38 5.84 -1.48 15.52
N TYR A 39 4.66 -2.11 15.67
CA TYR A 39 3.85 -2.50 14.51
C TYR A 39 3.27 -1.30 13.76
N LYS A 40 2.93 -0.22 14.48
CA LYS A 40 2.50 1.03 13.86
C LYS A 40 3.65 1.67 13.05
N ASP A 41 4.87 1.67 13.61
CA ASP A 41 6.06 2.15 12.92
C ASP A 41 6.37 1.30 11.67
N LEU A 42 6.22 -0.03 11.76
CA LEU A 42 6.33 -0.92 10.61
C LEU A 42 5.27 -0.60 9.54
N LEU A 43 4.00 -0.42 9.94
CA LEU A 43 2.94 -0.07 9.00
C LEU A 43 3.19 1.29 8.33
N GLN A 44 3.70 2.27 9.05
CA GLN A 44 4.02 3.58 8.50
C GLN A 44 5.26 3.55 7.60
N GLY A 45 6.29 2.78 7.97
CA GLY A 45 7.54 2.67 7.22
C GLY A 45 7.38 1.84 5.93
N GLU A 46 6.75 0.68 6.04
CA GLU A 46 6.66 -0.29 4.94
C GLU A 46 5.29 -0.30 4.27
N GLY A 47 4.25 0.11 4.98
CA GLY A 47 2.87 0.04 4.52
C GLY A 47 2.36 1.32 3.89
N TYR A 48 2.79 2.51 4.29
CA TYR A 48 2.30 3.77 3.75
C TYR A 48 2.89 4.06 2.36
N PHE A 49 2.10 4.73 1.51
CA PHE A 49 2.48 5.04 0.12
C PHE A 49 3.48 6.19 0.04
N GLN A 50 4.73 5.94 0.44
CA GLN A 50 5.77 6.96 0.43
C GLN A 50 6.30 7.26 -0.99
N GLU A 51 6.35 6.25 -1.85
CA GLU A 51 6.93 6.35 -3.19
C GLU A 51 5.88 6.20 -4.32
N PHE A 52 4.63 6.55 -4.03
CA PHE A 52 3.53 6.46 -5.00
C PHE A 52 3.89 7.14 -6.33
N SER A 53 4.42 8.35 -6.29
CA SER A 53 4.78 9.11 -7.48
C SER A 53 5.90 8.48 -8.30
N THR A 54 6.74 7.65 -7.70
CA THR A 54 7.84 6.96 -8.37
C THR A 54 7.36 5.71 -9.07
N HIS A 55 6.70 4.81 -8.35
CA HIS A 55 6.26 3.51 -8.87
C HIS A 55 5.02 3.61 -9.77
N ALA A 56 4.08 4.50 -9.49
CA ALA A 56 2.86 4.70 -10.27
C ALA A 56 3.01 5.69 -11.43
N ARG A 57 4.19 6.27 -11.63
CA ARG A 57 4.41 7.32 -12.65
C ARG A 57 3.97 6.92 -14.05
N PHE A 58 4.17 5.67 -14.42
CA PHE A 58 3.80 5.17 -15.74
C PHE A 58 2.30 5.29 -16.03
N ILE A 59 1.44 5.23 -15.01
CA ILE A 59 -0.02 5.37 -15.16
C ILE A 59 -0.38 6.74 -15.74
N ASN A 60 0.36 7.80 -15.38
CA ASN A 60 0.12 9.14 -15.92
C ASN A 60 0.35 9.21 -17.44
N PHE A 61 1.24 8.38 -17.97
CA PHE A 61 1.49 8.31 -19.40
C PHE A 61 0.42 7.52 -20.16
N MET A 62 -0.50 6.86 -19.46
CA MET A 62 -1.64 6.15 -20.03
C MET A 62 -2.92 7.01 -20.05
N THR A 63 -2.84 8.26 -19.60
CA THR A 63 -3.98 9.21 -19.58
C THR A 63 -3.88 10.20 -20.72
N ASP A 64 -4.99 10.88 -21.01
CA ASP A 64 -5.07 11.98 -21.98
C ASP A 64 -4.59 13.33 -21.40
N ASP A 65 -4.16 13.35 -20.13
CA ASP A 65 -3.57 14.53 -19.49
C ASP A 65 -2.11 14.78 -19.89
N MET A 66 -1.48 13.83 -20.61
CA MET A 66 -0.07 13.89 -21.01
C MET A 66 0.07 14.06 -22.51
N GLU A 67 0.83 15.07 -22.92
CA GLU A 67 1.16 15.33 -24.31
C GLU A 67 2.68 15.33 -24.54
N TYR A 68 3.14 14.66 -25.59
CA TYR A 68 4.51 14.76 -26.03
C TYR A 68 4.72 16.04 -26.87
N ILE A 69 5.46 16.98 -26.30
CA ILE A 69 5.81 18.23 -26.99
C ILE A 69 7.24 18.13 -27.54
N ASN A 70 7.36 18.11 -28.87
CA ASN A 70 8.65 18.17 -29.54
C ASN A 70 9.08 19.62 -29.70
N TYR A 71 10.01 20.10 -28.86
CA TYR A 71 10.56 21.45 -29.02
C TYR A 71 11.58 21.47 -30.16
N PRO A 72 11.51 22.46 -31.08
CA PRO A 72 12.54 22.65 -32.10
C PRO A 72 13.92 22.83 -31.44
N GLY A 73 14.86 21.96 -31.77
CA GLY A 73 16.22 21.99 -31.22
C GLY A 73 16.45 21.04 -30.03
N SER A 74 15.42 20.39 -29.49
CA SER A 74 15.61 19.27 -28.58
C SER A 74 15.94 18.01 -29.37
N SER A 75 16.98 17.30 -28.95
CA SER A 75 17.25 15.97 -29.52
C SER A 75 16.31 14.94 -28.89
N PRO A 76 15.48 14.24 -29.65
CA PRO A 76 14.61 13.19 -29.12
C PRO A 76 15.39 12.07 -28.41
N SER A 77 16.66 11.91 -28.76
CA SER A 77 17.54 10.88 -28.20
C SER A 77 18.04 11.17 -26.78
N THR A 78 17.80 12.37 -26.25
CA THR A 78 18.28 12.78 -24.92
C THR A 78 17.24 12.72 -23.81
N SER A 79 15.98 12.52 -24.12
CA SER A 79 14.96 12.38 -23.09
C SER A 79 14.90 10.93 -22.61
N SER A 80 15.53 10.65 -21.48
CA SER A 80 15.45 9.33 -20.83
C SER A 80 14.01 8.91 -20.54
N TYR A 81 13.10 9.86 -20.28
CA TYR A 81 11.69 9.61 -20.06
C TYR A 81 10.96 9.11 -21.32
N ILE A 82 11.30 9.65 -22.51
CA ILE A 82 10.70 9.18 -23.77
C ILE A 82 11.05 7.71 -23.97
N ASN A 83 12.36 7.38 -23.88
CA ASN A 83 12.81 6.00 -24.07
C ASN A 83 12.24 5.05 -23.00
N MET A 84 12.05 5.56 -21.78
CA MET A 84 11.51 4.79 -20.68
C MET A 84 10.01 4.48 -20.89
N TYR A 85 9.19 5.49 -21.18
CA TYR A 85 7.72 5.36 -21.17
C TYR A 85 7.07 5.33 -22.55
N GLN A 86 7.85 5.22 -23.64
CA GLN A 86 7.29 5.19 -25.00
C GLN A 86 6.26 4.07 -25.20
N ASN A 87 6.57 2.87 -24.73
CA ASN A 87 5.67 1.73 -24.87
C ASN A 87 4.36 1.94 -24.10
N VAL A 88 4.47 2.53 -22.90
CA VAL A 88 3.32 2.88 -22.07
C VAL A 88 2.45 3.93 -22.76
N TYR A 89 3.05 5.03 -23.19
CA TYR A 89 2.36 6.14 -23.86
C TYR A 89 1.68 5.71 -25.16
N CYS A 90 2.29 4.80 -25.92
CA CYS A 90 1.74 4.26 -27.16
C CYS A 90 0.77 3.10 -26.95
N TRP A 91 0.43 2.73 -25.70
CA TRP A 91 -0.43 1.59 -25.39
C TRP A 91 0.01 0.30 -26.10
N SER A 92 1.33 0.07 -26.13
CA SER A 92 1.90 -1.12 -26.73
C SER A 92 1.46 -2.38 -26.00
N GLN A 93 1.40 -3.51 -26.72
CA GLN A 93 1.04 -4.80 -26.13
C GLN A 93 1.97 -5.19 -24.97
N GLU A 94 3.26 -4.85 -25.07
CA GLU A 94 4.24 -4.95 -24.00
C GLU A 94 4.63 -3.55 -23.57
N ILE A 95 4.26 -3.16 -22.35
CA ILE A 95 4.57 -1.84 -21.81
C ILE A 95 6.02 -1.74 -21.31
N GLU A 96 6.62 -2.86 -20.86
CA GLU A 96 8.00 -2.92 -20.41
C GLU A 96 8.99 -2.83 -21.58
N ASN A 97 10.18 -2.33 -21.28
CA ASN A 97 11.32 -2.30 -22.21
C ASN A 97 12.64 -2.35 -21.41
N ASP A 98 13.78 -2.17 -22.06
CA ASP A 98 15.09 -2.22 -21.41
C ASP A 98 15.30 -1.10 -20.36
N ASN A 99 14.55 -0.02 -20.44
CA ASN A 99 14.66 1.16 -19.57
C ASN A 99 13.51 1.26 -18.54
N PHE A 100 12.45 0.48 -18.71
CA PHE A 100 11.26 0.50 -17.84
C PHE A 100 10.83 -0.91 -17.47
N LYS A 101 10.68 -1.12 -16.17
CA LYS A 101 10.05 -2.29 -15.57
C LYS A 101 8.91 -1.85 -14.67
N ASP A 102 7.82 -2.61 -14.69
CA ASP A 102 6.68 -2.37 -13.82
C ASP A 102 6.97 -2.90 -12.41
N GLU A 103 7.40 -2.00 -11.54
CA GLU A 103 7.65 -2.29 -10.12
C GLU A 103 6.39 -2.04 -9.27
N TRP A 104 5.34 -1.45 -9.84
CA TRP A 104 4.12 -1.07 -9.11
C TRP A 104 3.39 -2.27 -8.52
N TYR A 105 3.31 -3.37 -9.27
CA TYR A 105 2.72 -4.61 -8.80
C TYR A 105 3.39 -5.13 -7.51
N GLY A 106 4.70 -5.25 -7.52
CA GLY A 106 5.49 -5.69 -6.36
C GLY A 106 5.37 -4.73 -5.18
N TYR A 107 5.42 -3.42 -5.45
CA TYR A 107 5.25 -2.38 -4.45
C TYR A 107 3.88 -2.48 -3.76
N LEU A 108 2.80 -2.64 -4.49
CA LEU A 108 1.47 -2.80 -3.90
C LEU A 108 1.33 -4.07 -3.06
N TYR A 109 1.94 -5.19 -3.47
CA TYR A 109 1.94 -6.40 -2.65
C TYR A 109 2.81 -6.29 -1.39
N SER A 110 3.86 -5.46 -1.38
CA SER A 110 4.57 -5.16 -0.13
C SER A 110 3.69 -4.40 0.86
N GLN A 111 2.83 -3.50 0.36
CA GLN A 111 1.82 -2.81 1.19
C GLN A 111 0.78 -3.79 1.76
N VAL A 112 0.32 -4.76 0.95
CA VAL A 112 -0.56 -5.84 1.42
C VAL A 112 0.11 -6.66 2.51
N LEU A 113 1.39 -7.01 2.32
CA LEU A 113 2.16 -7.77 3.29
C LEU A 113 2.29 -7.03 4.63
N ALA A 114 2.62 -5.73 4.60
CA ALA A 114 2.70 -4.91 5.81
C ALA A 114 1.36 -4.90 6.58
N GLY A 115 0.25 -4.75 5.86
CA GLY A 115 -1.10 -4.87 6.45
C GLY A 115 -1.37 -6.25 7.05
N ASN A 116 -1.01 -7.32 6.33
CA ASN A 116 -1.17 -8.70 6.81
C ASN A 116 -0.36 -8.96 8.08
N ILE A 117 0.91 -8.53 8.13
CA ILE A 117 1.77 -8.68 9.31
C ILE A 117 1.11 -8.02 10.52
N CYS A 118 0.64 -6.78 10.38
CA CYS A 118 -0.02 -6.10 11.49
C CYS A 118 -1.30 -6.81 11.95
N LEU A 119 -2.10 -7.34 11.03
CA LEU A 119 -3.37 -7.98 11.35
C LEU A 119 -3.19 -9.38 11.96
N GLU A 120 -2.20 -10.15 11.49
CA GLU A 120 -1.96 -11.53 11.93
C GLU A 120 -1.43 -11.58 13.37
N TYR A 121 -0.51 -10.68 13.72
CA TYR A 121 0.12 -10.69 15.05
C TYR A 121 -0.55 -9.77 16.08
N LEU A 122 -1.61 -9.05 15.69
CA LEU A 122 -2.24 -8.02 16.52
C LEU A 122 -2.67 -8.49 17.93
N ASP A 123 -3.14 -9.72 18.04
CA ASP A 123 -3.65 -10.25 19.32
C ASP A 123 -2.51 -10.62 20.30
N GLU A 124 -1.30 -10.89 19.77
CA GLU A 124 -0.11 -11.31 20.53
C GLU A 124 0.74 -10.14 21.03
N VAL A 125 0.56 -8.93 20.44
CA VAL A 125 1.42 -7.77 20.74
C VAL A 125 1.04 -7.10 22.06
N LEU A 126 2.03 -6.46 22.70
CA LEU A 126 1.84 -5.68 23.92
C LEU A 126 1.24 -4.30 23.57
N GLY A 127 0.15 -3.95 24.24
CA GLY A 127 -0.54 -2.67 24.08
C GLY A 127 -1.96 -2.73 24.61
N SER A 128 -2.59 -1.59 24.74
CA SER A 128 -3.99 -1.49 25.15
C SER A 128 -4.95 -1.92 24.04
N ASP A 129 -6.15 -2.34 24.41
CA ASP A 129 -7.20 -2.68 23.42
C ASP A 129 -7.56 -1.51 22.50
N ALA A 130 -7.46 -0.27 23.02
CA ALA A 130 -7.68 0.94 22.22
C ALA A 130 -6.60 1.12 21.15
N GLU A 131 -5.32 0.92 21.49
CA GLU A 131 -4.22 1.00 20.52
C GLU A 131 -4.30 -0.13 19.49
N LYS A 132 -4.61 -1.35 19.94
CA LYS A 132 -4.85 -2.51 19.05
C LYS A 132 -6.01 -2.25 18.09
N LYS A 133 -7.11 -1.65 18.56
CA LYS A 133 -8.25 -1.27 17.73
C LYS A 133 -7.84 -0.29 16.62
N VAL A 134 -7.05 0.73 16.96
CA VAL A 134 -6.56 1.72 15.99
C VAL A 134 -5.64 1.05 14.96
N LEU A 135 -4.67 0.26 15.40
CA LEU A 135 -3.76 -0.44 14.48
C LEU A 135 -4.52 -1.40 13.55
N ARG A 136 -5.53 -2.12 14.06
CA ARG A 136 -6.44 -2.95 13.24
C ARG A 136 -7.11 -2.13 12.14
N GLY A 137 -7.64 -0.96 12.49
CA GLY A 137 -8.28 -0.06 11.53
C GLY A 137 -7.32 0.45 10.47
N GLN A 138 -6.14 0.88 10.87
CA GLN A 138 -5.11 1.40 9.96
C GLN A 138 -4.56 0.31 9.03
N ALA A 139 -4.28 -0.88 9.53
CA ALA A 139 -3.80 -2.00 8.73
C ALA A 139 -4.85 -2.51 7.75
N SER A 140 -6.13 -2.58 8.16
CA SER A 140 -7.24 -2.93 7.27
C SER A 140 -7.44 -1.88 6.18
N PHE A 141 -7.38 -0.59 6.51
CA PHE A 141 -7.41 0.48 5.50
C PHE A 141 -6.30 0.31 4.48
N GLN A 142 -5.06 0.12 4.95
CA GLN A 142 -3.88 -0.01 4.10
C GLN A 142 -4.02 -1.19 3.13
N ARG A 143 -4.44 -2.35 3.63
CA ARG A 143 -4.65 -3.54 2.80
C ARG A 143 -5.78 -3.34 1.79
N ALA A 144 -6.90 -2.75 2.22
CA ALA A 144 -8.01 -2.43 1.32
C ALA A 144 -7.58 -1.50 0.18
N TYR A 145 -6.81 -0.46 0.50
CA TYR A 145 -6.34 0.51 -0.48
C TYR A 145 -5.36 -0.11 -1.47
N ALA A 146 -4.42 -0.93 -0.99
CA ALA A 146 -3.50 -1.65 -1.87
C ALA A 146 -4.24 -2.61 -2.81
N TYR A 147 -5.21 -3.39 -2.31
CA TYR A 147 -6.04 -4.25 -3.17
C TYR A 147 -6.93 -3.47 -4.13
N PHE A 148 -7.46 -2.33 -3.72
CA PHE A 148 -8.23 -1.46 -4.60
C PHE A 148 -7.38 -0.97 -5.79
N LEU A 149 -6.15 -0.55 -5.53
CA LEU A 149 -5.21 -0.13 -6.59
C LEU A 149 -4.80 -1.31 -7.47
N LEU A 150 -4.45 -2.46 -6.88
CA LEU A 150 -4.12 -3.68 -7.62
C LEU A 150 -5.24 -4.13 -8.54
N ALA A 151 -6.48 -4.17 -8.01
CA ALA A 151 -7.64 -4.61 -8.79
C ALA A 151 -7.93 -3.69 -9.98
N ASN A 152 -7.79 -2.37 -9.79
CA ASN A 152 -8.03 -1.40 -10.86
C ASN A 152 -6.89 -1.27 -11.88
N THR A 153 -5.65 -1.64 -11.49
CA THR A 153 -4.49 -1.57 -12.41
C THR A 153 -4.32 -2.87 -13.20
N TYR A 154 -4.53 -4.04 -12.56
CA TYR A 154 -4.20 -5.36 -13.13
C TYR A 154 -5.39 -6.29 -13.29
N GLY A 155 -6.57 -5.90 -12.80
CA GLY A 155 -7.81 -6.64 -12.94
C GLY A 155 -8.73 -6.03 -14.00
N GLU A 156 -9.83 -6.73 -14.26
CA GLU A 156 -10.95 -6.16 -15.00
C GLU A 156 -11.68 -5.12 -14.14
N PRO A 157 -12.28 -4.08 -14.73
CA PRO A 157 -13.14 -3.16 -14.01
C PRO A 157 -14.26 -3.92 -13.27
N TYR A 158 -14.66 -3.39 -12.10
CA TYR A 158 -15.75 -4.00 -11.36
C TYR A 158 -17.03 -4.11 -12.22
N ASP A 159 -17.54 -5.32 -12.32
CA ASP A 159 -18.79 -5.64 -13.00
C ASP A 159 -19.52 -6.73 -12.21
N ALA A 160 -20.69 -6.40 -11.66
CA ALA A 160 -21.50 -7.32 -10.88
C ALA A 160 -21.92 -8.60 -11.66
N THR A 161 -21.88 -8.57 -12.99
CA THR A 161 -22.16 -9.72 -13.85
C THR A 161 -20.95 -10.61 -14.09
N LYS A 162 -19.73 -10.17 -13.72
CA LYS A 162 -18.45 -10.83 -13.99
C LYS A 162 -17.70 -11.24 -12.73
N LEU A 163 -18.36 -11.35 -11.59
CA LEU A 163 -17.72 -11.63 -10.30
C LEU A 163 -16.91 -12.94 -10.26
N GLY A 164 -17.19 -13.89 -11.16
CA GLY A 164 -16.44 -15.14 -11.29
C GLY A 164 -15.15 -15.05 -12.10
N GLU A 165 -14.90 -13.93 -12.81
CA GLU A 165 -13.70 -13.75 -13.63
C GLU A 165 -12.44 -13.66 -12.75
N LYS A 166 -11.31 -14.19 -13.26
CA LYS A 166 -10.04 -14.16 -12.53
C LYS A 166 -9.45 -12.74 -12.53
N CYS A 167 -9.10 -12.28 -11.33
CA CYS A 167 -8.54 -10.95 -11.09
C CYS A 167 -7.05 -11.04 -10.72
N ILE A 168 -6.71 -10.85 -9.49
CA ILE A 168 -5.36 -10.83 -8.92
C ILE A 168 -5.24 -11.86 -7.80
N PRO A 169 -4.05 -12.28 -7.36
CA PRO A 169 -3.89 -13.10 -6.16
C PRO A 169 -4.42 -12.43 -4.90
N LEU A 170 -5.11 -13.18 -4.05
CA LEU A 170 -5.56 -12.75 -2.73
C LEU A 170 -4.70 -13.40 -1.66
N THR A 171 -3.94 -12.61 -0.91
CA THR A 171 -3.09 -13.07 0.19
C THR A 171 -3.49 -12.35 1.48
N LEU A 172 -3.82 -13.12 2.53
CA LEU A 172 -4.32 -12.59 3.80
C LEU A 172 -3.43 -12.98 4.99
N THR A 173 -2.26 -13.57 4.72
CA THR A 173 -1.30 -14.02 5.73
C THR A 173 0.03 -13.28 5.60
N ALA A 174 0.75 -13.19 6.70
CA ALA A 174 2.10 -12.63 6.75
C ALA A 174 3.16 -13.60 6.20
N THR A 175 2.88 -14.89 6.23
CA THR A 175 3.83 -15.92 5.81
C THR A 175 3.78 -16.11 4.30
N PRO A 176 4.88 -15.86 3.57
CA PRO A 176 4.95 -16.15 2.16
C PRO A 176 4.81 -17.66 1.91
N VAL A 177 3.99 -18.03 0.93
CA VAL A 177 3.94 -19.42 0.48
C VAL A 177 5.05 -19.68 -0.52
N THR A 178 5.60 -20.92 -0.49
CA THR A 178 6.63 -21.35 -1.43
C THR A 178 6.08 -21.69 -2.81
N GLU A 179 4.77 -21.89 -2.89
CA GLU A 179 4.06 -22.21 -4.12
C GLU A 179 3.60 -20.94 -4.84
N ARG A 180 3.26 -21.09 -6.13
CA ARG A 180 2.72 -19.98 -6.92
C ARG A 180 1.32 -19.61 -6.42
N TYR A 181 1.10 -18.35 -6.14
CA TYR A 181 -0.23 -17.83 -5.80
C TYR A 181 -1.18 -17.95 -7.01
N GLU A 182 -2.36 -18.48 -6.78
CA GLU A 182 -3.42 -18.48 -7.77
C GLU A 182 -4.16 -17.12 -7.75
N ARG A 183 -4.69 -16.75 -8.91
CA ARG A 183 -5.53 -15.56 -9.03
C ARG A 183 -6.90 -15.84 -8.41
N ALA A 184 -7.32 -15.00 -7.47
CA ALA A 184 -8.67 -14.98 -6.95
C ALA A 184 -9.65 -14.41 -7.99
N THR A 185 -10.93 -14.57 -7.74
CA THR A 185 -11.98 -13.99 -8.57
C THR A 185 -12.17 -12.49 -8.27
N LEU A 186 -12.76 -11.77 -9.21
CA LEU A 186 -13.15 -10.37 -9.04
C LEU A 186 -14.03 -10.20 -7.80
N GLY A 187 -15.00 -11.09 -7.61
CA GLY A 187 -15.90 -11.07 -6.46
C GLY A 187 -15.19 -11.24 -5.12
N GLU A 188 -14.21 -12.17 -5.04
CA GLU A 188 -13.41 -12.39 -3.82
C GLU A 188 -12.57 -11.17 -3.46
N ILE A 189 -11.92 -10.55 -4.43
CA ILE A 189 -11.10 -9.35 -4.21
C ILE A 189 -11.97 -8.18 -3.72
N TRP A 190 -13.07 -7.87 -4.40
CA TRP A 190 -13.92 -6.76 -4.00
C TRP A 190 -14.67 -7.02 -2.69
N ALA A 191 -14.99 -8.27 -2.38
CA ALA A 191 -15.53 -8.65 -1.07
C ALA A 191 -14.51 -8.40 0.05
N GLN A 192 -13.22 -8.73 -0.18
CA GLN A 192 -12.16 -8.45 0.79
C GLN A 192 -11.94 -6.95 0.98
N ILE A 193 -11.87 -6.17 -0.10
CA ILE A 193 -11.77 -4.70 -0.03
C ILE A 193 -12.89 -4.12 0.84
N LYS A 194 -14.14 -4.52 0.59
CA LYS A 194 -15.30 -4.07 1.39
C LYS A 194 -15.19 -4.47 2.86
N SER A 195 -14.78 -5.69 3.13
CA SER A 195 -14.61 -6.20 4.49
C SER A 195 -13.57 -5.38 5.26
N ASP A 196 -12.42 -5.13 4.66
CA ASP A 196 -11.36 -4.36 5.29
C ASP A 196 -11.76 -2.88 5.51
N ILE A 197 -12.47 -2.29 4.55
CA ILE A 197 -13.02 -0.93 4.71
C ILE A 197 -14.00 -0.86 5.87
N ALA A 198 -14.89 -1.83 6.01
CA ALA A 198 -15.85 -1.86 7.11
C ALA A 198 -15.14 -1.89 8.48
N VAL A 199 -14.09 -2.72 8.59
CA VAL A 199 -13.23 -2.76 9.79
C VAL A 199 -12.53 -1.42 10.02
N ALA A 200 -11.98 -0.80 8.99
CA ALA A 200 -11.30 0.49 9.10
C ALA A 200 -12.26 1.59 9.59
N VAL A 201 -13.44 1.70 8.98
CA VAL A 201 -14.47 2.69 9.35
C VAL A 201 -14.94 2.48 10.80
N GLU A 202 -15.15 1.24 11.24
CA GLU A 202 -15.55 0.93 12.61
C GLU A 202 -14.47 1.24 13.62
N CYS A 203 -13.24 0.76 13.35
CA CYS A 203 -12.14 0.86 14.31
C CYS A 203 -11.61 2.29 14.46
N LEU A 204 -11.66 3.11 13.41
CA LEU A 204 -11.11 4.46 13.42
C LEU A 204 -12.11 5.56 13.77
N ARG A 205 -13.39 5.23 13.98
CA ARG A 205 -14.48 6.20 14.22
C ARG A 205 -14.15 7.26 15.27
N ASP A 206 -13.60 6.83 16.39
CA ASP A 206 -13.31 7.68 17.54
C ASP A 206 -11.82 8.04 17.64
N TYR A 207 -11.05 7.68 16.61
CA TYR A 207 -9.60 7.93 16.61
C TYR A 207 -9.29 9.35 16.15
N SER A 208 -8.54 10.09 17.00
CA SER A 208 -7.97 11.39 16.67
C SER A 208 -6.51 11.22 16.27
N ALA A 209 -6.21 11.36 15.01
CA ALA A 209 -4.85 11.25 14.49
C ALA A 209 -3.99 12.43 14.96
N ALA A 210 -2.72 12.15 15.24
CA ALA A 210 -1.76 13.19 15.63
C ALA A 210 -1.33 14.07 14.43
N SER A 211 -1.51 13.57 13.21
CA SER A 211 -1.10 14.22 11.96
C SER A 211 -2.07 13.92 10.83
N ASN A 212 -2.19 14.83 9.87
CA ASN A 212 -2.95 14.63 8.63
C ASN A 212 -2.35 13.55 7.72
N PHE A 213 -1.10 13.18 7.94
CA PHE A 213 -0.42 12.10 7.21
C PHE A 213 -0.70 10.71 7.79
N GLU A 214 -1.45 10.63 8.87
CA GLU A 214 -1.80 9.38 9.52
C GLU A 214 -3.19 8.91 9.05
N ILE A 215 -3.31 7.60 8.77
CA ILE A 215 -4.60 6.98 8.41
C ILE A 215 -5.57 7.19 9.56
N ASN A 216 -6.67 7.86 9.28
CA ASN A 216 -7.70 8.28 10.22
C ASN A 216 -9.11 7.94 9.70
N TYR A 217 -10.11 8.30 10.48
CA TYR A 217 -11.51 8.03 10.14
C TYR A 217 -11.97 8.72 8.85
N ASP A 218 -11.53 9.97 8.60
CA ASP A 218 -11.91 10.72 7.41
C ASP A 218 -11.31 10.06 6.15
N ALA A 219 -10.07 9.57 6.23
CA ALA A 219 -9.46 8.79 5.16
C ALA A 219 -10.22 7.48 4.89
N ALA A 220 -10.67 6.79 5.96
CA ALA A 220 -11.46 5.57 5.82
C ALA A 220 -12.82 5.82 5.14
N LEU A 221 -13.50 6.91 5.50
CA LEU A 221 -14.77 7.30 4.85
C LEU A 221 -14.56 7.67 3.37
N LEU A 222 -13.48 8.39 3.05
CA LEU A 222 -13.15 8.77 1.68
C LEU A 222 -12.86 7.54 0.81
N LEU A 223 -12.10 6.57 1.34
CA LEU A 223 -11.84 5.32 0.63
C LEU A 223 -13.13 4.51 0.45
N ALA A 224 -13.96 4.42 1.49
CA ALA A 224 -15.25 3.74 1.44
C ALA A 224 -16.16 4.33 0.36
N GLN A 225 -16.26 5.66 0.29
CA GLN A 225 -17.01 6.37 -0.75
C GLN A 225 -16.46 6.05 -2.15
N ARG A 226 -15.15 6.13 -2.33
CA ARG A 226 -14.49 5.85 -3.62
C ARG A 226 -14.75 4.42 -4.08
N VAL A 227 -14.58 3.44 -3.20
CA VAL A 227 -14.83 2.03 -3.52
C VAL A 227 -16.30 1.81 -3.88
N ALA A 228 -17.25 2.41 -3.16
CA ALA A 228 -18.67 2.33 -3.49
C ALA A 228 -18.97 2.92 -4.88
N LEU A 229 -18.37 4.05 -5.25
CA LEU A 229 -18.48 4.63 -6.59
C LEU A 229 -17.98 3.69 -7.69
N TYR A 230 -16.82 3.06 -7.49
CA TYR A 230 -16.26 2.10 -8.45
C TYR A 230 -17.11 0.83 -8.58
N MET A 231 -17.86 0.48 -7.54
CA MET A 231 -18.82 -0.63 -7.56
C MET A 231 -20.19 -0.24 -8.12
N ASN A 232 -20.39 1.02 -8.54
CA ASN A 232 -21.67 1.58 -8.96
C ASN A 232 -22.75 1.57 -7.84
N ASP A 233 -22.34 1.45 -6.58
CA ASP A 233 -23.22 1.59 -5.42
C ASP A 233 -23.34 3.05 -5.00
N TYR A 234 -24.06 3.83 -5.78
CA TYR A 234 -24.18 5.27 -5.59
C TYR A 234 -24.88 5.65 -4.28
N GLN A 235 -25.78 4.80 -3.78
CA GLN A 235 -26.44 5.05 -2.51
C GLN A 235 -25.46 4.94 -1.34
N LEU A 236 -24.62 3.90 -1.34
CA LEU A 236 -23.59 3.71 -0.33
C LEU A 236 -22.51 4.81 -0.44
N ALA A 237 -22.13 5.18 -1.67
CA ALA A 237 -21.19 6.28 -1.90
C ALA A 237 -21.69 7.61 -1.33
N THR A 238 -22.99 7.93 -1.55
CA THR A 238 -23.61 9.13 -0.95
C THR A 238 -23.60 9.05 0.57
N THR A 239 -23.94 7.89 1.15
CA THR A 239 -23.95 7.71 2.60
C THR A 239 -22.56 8.02 3.22
N TYR A 240 -21.48 7.47 2.67
CA TYR A 240 -20.13 7.75 3.17
C TYR A 240 -19.70 9.20 2.89
N GLY A 241 -20.10 9.76 1.75
CA GLY A 241 -19.86 11.15 1.41
C GLY A 241 -20.53 12.12 2.39
N ASP A 242 -21.78 11.89 2.73
CA ASP A 242 -22.53 12.71 3.69
C ASP A 242 -21.88 12.64 5.08
N MET A 243 -21.50 11.43 5.54
CA MET A 243 -20.77 11.26 6.81
C MET A 243 -19.44 12.03 6.82
N LEU A 244 -18.74 12.10 5.71
CA LEU A 244 -17.48 12.86 5.60
C LEU A 244 -17.74 14.37 5.58
N LEU A 245 -18.76 14.83 4.84
CA LEU A 245 -19.12 16.24 4.74
C LEU A 245 -19.66 16.81 6.08
N GLU A 246 -20.36 16.00 6.88
CA GLU A 246 -20.77 16.40 8.24
C GLU A 246 -19.56 16.69 9.15
N ARG A 247 -18.40 16.13 8.86
CA ARG A 247 -17.17 16.28 9.63
C ARG A 247 -16.23 17.32 9.03
N LYS A 248 -16.14 17.40 7.70
CA LYS A 248 -15.27 18.28 6.93
C LYS A 248 -16.04 18.82 5.73
N CYS A 249 -16.65 19.99 5.91
CA CYS A 249 -17.42 20.66 4.85
C CYS A 249 -16.64 21.79 4.14
N ASP A 250 -15.48 22.18 4.66
CA ASP A 250 -14.70 23.28 4.10
C ASP A 250 -13.93 22.80 2.86
N LEU A 251 -14.43 23.16 1.69
CA LEU A 251 -13.72 23.00 0.44
C LEU A 251 -12.76 24.16 0.23
N TRP A 252 -11.58 23.86 -0.27
CA TRP A 252 -10.62 24.88 -0.64
C TRP A 252 -11.15 25.72 -1.80
N ASN A 253 -11.17 27.03 -1.62
CA ASN A 253 -11.52 27.96 -2.69
C ASN A 253 -10.29 28.15 -3.61
N ILE A 254 -10.29 27.50 -4.77
CA ILE A 254 -9.17 27.54 -5.74
C ILE A 254 -8.85 28.99 -6.14
N SER A 255 -9.83 29.92 -6.17
CA SER A 255 -9.58 31.31 -6.51
C SER A 255 -8.76 32.06 -5.46
N GLU A 256 -8.74 31.58 -4.21
CA GLU A 256 -7.92 32.14 -3.12
C GLU A 256 -6.49 31.56 -3.12
N LEU A 257 -6.27 30.44 -3.81
CA LEU A 257 -4.93 29.82 -3.99
C LEU A 257 -4.09 30.55 -5.06
N GLY A 258 -4.67 31.45 -5.84
CA GLY A 258 -3.99 32.19 -6.91
C GLY A 258 -2.64 32.82 -6.53
N PRO A 259 -2.49 33.42 -5.32
CA PRO A 259 -1.19 33.92 -4.85
C PRO A 259 -0.16 32.82 -4.51
N MET A 260 -0.59 31.58 -4.22
CA MET A 260 0.28 30.44 -3.89
C MET A 260 0.76 29.70 -5.14
N LEU A 261 0.04 29.84 -6.26
CA LEU A 261 0.41 29.27 -7.55
C LEU A 261 1.21 30.29 -8.34
N THR A 262 2.46 30.52 -7.99
CA THR A 262 3.37 31.33 -8.81
C THR A 262 3.81 30.55 -10.03
N CYS A 263 3.26 30.91 -11.18
CA CYS A 263 3.81 30.48 -12.46
C CYS A 263 5.09 31.26 -12.72
N SER A 264 6.26 30.69 -12.44
CA SER A 264 7.52 31.31 -12.83
C SER A 264 7.72 31.06 -14.32
N LYS A 265 7.71 32.11 -15.13
CA LYS A 265 8.23 32.08 -16.49
C LYS A 265 9.75 31.97 -16.39
N GLN A 266 10.28 30.78 -16.52
CA GLN A 266 11.71 30.61 -16.80
C GLN A 266 11.95 30.97 -18.26
N SER A 267 12.90 31.83 -18.53
CA SER A 267 13.04 32.60 -19.75
C SER A 267 13.40 31.80 -21.01
N ASN A 268 13.55 30.49 -20.95
CA ASN A 268 13.87 29.65 -22.11
C ASN A 268 13.12 28.29 -22.18
N ASP A 269 12.48 27.88 -21.13
CA ASP A 269 11.76 26.62 -21.09
C ASP A 269 10.35 26.90 -20.60
N GLY A 270 9.35 26.52 -21.31
CA GLY A 270 7.94 26.80 -21.07
C GLY A 270 7.47 26.99 -19.60
N PRO A 271 6.23 27.28 -19.32
CA PRO A 271 5.79 27.60 -17.97
C PRO A 271 6.00 26.39 -17.03
N SER A 272 6.93 26.52 -16.08
CA SER A 272 7.01 25.55 -14.97
C SER A 272 6.14 26.02 -13.83
N VAL A 273 5.20 25.20 -13.42
CA VAL A 273 4.43 25.42 -12.19
C VAL A 273 5.28 24.88 -11.04
N THR A 274 5.99 25.75 -10.36
CA THR A 274 6.61 25.41 -9.08
C THR A 274 5.60 25.73 -7.98
N GLY A 275 4.71 24.78 -7.68
CA GLY A 275 3.94 24.81 -6.45
C GLY A 275 4.86 24.36 -5.31
N GLN A 276 5.07 25.20 -4.29
CA GLN A 276 5.45 24.68 -2.99
C GLN A 276 4.22 23.95 -2.46
N THR A 277 4.22 22.63 -2.61
CA THR A 277 3.30 21.77 -1.89
C THR A 277 3.77 21.67 -0.45
N GLU A 278 3.50 22.70 0.34
CA GLU A 278 3.48 22.54 1.79
C GLU A 278 2.15 21.86 2.13
N GLY A 279 2.19 20.55 2.33
CA GLY A 279 1.26 19.77 3.12
C GLY A 279 -0.18 19.68 2.60
N PHE A 280 -0.44 18.64 1.81
CA PHE A 280 -1.78 18.02 1.72
C PHE A 280 -1.78 16.73 2.52
#